data_4e08112605c1ab37653df4d726d1e23f
#
_entry.id   4e08112605c1ab37653df4d726d1e23f
#
_cell.length_a   1.000
_cell.length_b   1.000
_cell.length_c   1.000
_cell.angle_alpha   90.00
_cell.angle_beta   90.00
_cell.angle_gamma   90.00
#
_symmetry.space_group_name_H-M   'P 1'
#
loop_
_entity.id
_entity.type
_entity.pdbx_description
1 polymer ?
#
loop_
_entity_poly.entity_id
_entity_poly.type
_entity_poly.pdbx_seq_one_letter_code
_entity_poly.pdbx_strand_id
1 'polypeptide(L)'
;FLDDARAALGGLDVLVHNASALAVAPDLESWDSSVKVDLMAAVRACGQVIPWMEASGGGSILLVSSISGLEVSPSPDFAYSTVKAALIAYAKKLAIAHGAKGVRVNSIAPGSIDFPGGTWDRVKQHQPGLYQRVCSAIPAGRMGTPEEVADVAVFLCSPRAGWITGECVAVDGGQHKAMR
;
A
#
# COMPACT_ATOMS: atom_id res chain seq x y z
N PHE A 1 -0.43 -16.96 12.80
CA PHE A 1 -0.83 -16.80 11.38
C PHE A 1 0.36 -16.88 10.42
N LEU A 2 1.41 -16.02 10.54
CA LEU A 2 2.54 -16.05 9.59
C LEU A 2 3.36 -17.34 9.66
N ASP A 3 3.56 -17.90 10.86
CA ASP A 3 4.21 -19.21 11.05
C ASP A 3 3.39 -20.33 10.39
N ASP A 4 2.07 -20.32 10.58
CA ASP A 4 1.16 -21.31 9.99
C ASP A 4 1.14 -21.18 8.46
N ALA A 5 1.10 -19.94 7.95
CA ALA A 5 1.16 -19.66 6.51
C ALA A 5 2.48 -20.17 5.92
N ARG A 6 3.62 -19.86 6.55
CA ARG A 6 4.94 -20.34 6.12
C ARG A 6 5.00 -21.86 6.10
N ALA A 7 4.48 -22.51 7.13
CA ALA A 7 4.46 -23.98 7.19
C ALA A 7 3.59 -24.58 6.09
N ALA A 8 2.41 -24.01 5.86
CA ALA A 8 1.48 -24.51 4.83
C ALA A 8 2.00 -24.30 3.40
N LEU A 9 2.75 -23.22 3.15
CA LEU A 9 3.33 -22.89 1.84
C LEU A 9 4.68 -23.56 1.60
N GLY A 10 5.31 -24.15 2.61
CA GLY A 10 6.67 -24.69 2.54
C GLY A 10 7.78 -23.65 2.47
N GLY A 11 7.45 -22.35 2.65
CA GLY A 11 8.34 -21.20 2.60
C GLY A 11 7.57 -19.90 2.49
N LEU A 12 8.29 -18.78 2.38
CA LEU A 12 7.65 -17.47 2.20
C LEU A 12 8.59 -16.54 1.40
N ASP A 13 8.30 -16.38 0.12
CA ASP A 13 9.09 -15.58 -0.82
C ASP A 13 8.52 -14.16 -1.00
N VAL A 14 7.23 -13.99 -0.76
CA VAL A 14 6.51 -12.72 -0.96
C VAL A 14 5.62 -12.41 0.23
N LEU A 15 5.70 -11.17 0.72
CA LEU A 15 4.75 -10.58 1.66
C LEU A 15 4.09 -9.37 1.02
N VAL A 16 2.76 -9.39 0.91
CA VAL A 16 1.97 -8.20 0.56
C VAL A 16 1.17 -7.76 1.78
N HIS A 17 1.54 -6.60 2.35
CA HIS A 17 0.76 -5.98 3.43
C HIS A 17 -0.28 -5.04 2.81
N ASN A 18 -1.51 -5.51 2.72
CA ASN A 18 -2.66 -4.77 2.17
C ASN A 18 -3.72 -4.43 3.24
N ALA A 19 -3.60 -4.97 4.45
CA ALA A 19 -4.56 -4.68 5.51
C ALA A 19 -4.58 -3.20 5.87
N SER A 20 -5.79 -2.63 6.00
CA SER A 20 -5.98 -1.23 6.38
C SER A 20 -7.26 -1.08 7.20
N ALA A 21 -7.22 -0.21 8.21
CA ALA A 21 -8.40 0.16 8.98
C ALA A 21 -9.33 1.09 8.18
N LEU A 22 -8.81 1.77 7.15
CA LEU A 22 -9.52 2.84 6.41
C LEU A 22 -10.18 3.87 7.35
N ALA A 23 -9.52 4.17 8.48
CA ALA A 23 -10.02 5.08 9.49
C ALA A 23 -9.68 6.53 9.09
N VAL A 24 -10.65 7.20 8.47
CA VAL A 24 -10.47 8.52 7.85
C VAL A 24 -11.13 9.67 8.64
N ALA A 25 -11.70 9.38 9.81
CA ALA A 25 -12.28 10.41 10.66
C ALA A 25 -11.18 11.17 11.43
N PRO A 26 -11.43 12.45 11.79
CA PRO A 26 -10.45 13.29 12.49
C PRO A 26 -10.52 13.09 14.02
N ASP A 27 -10.49 11.85 14.49
CA ASP A 27 -10.61 11.48 15.90
C ASP A 27 -9.48 10.57 16.37
N LEU A 28 -9.33 10.38 17.68
CA LEU A 28 -8.32 9.54 18.28
C LEU A 28 -8.52 8.05 17.99
N GLU A 29 -9.76 7.59 17.82
CA GLU A 29 -10.06 6.22 17.48
C GLU A 29 -9.51 5.87 16.08
N SER A 30 -9.63 6.79 15.14
CA SER A 30 -9.02 6.67 13.80
C SER A 30 -7.50 6.62 13.87
N TRP A 31 -6.86 7.38 14.77
CA TRP A 31 -5.42 7.29 15.01
C TRP A 31 -5.02 5.92 15.56
N ASP A 32 -5.69 5.45 16.60
CA ASP A 32 -5.41 4.15 17.22
C ASP A 32 -5.57 3.01 16.22
N SER A 33 -6.65 3.04 15.43
CA SER A 33 -6.94 2.02 14.42
C SER A 33 -5.92 2.04 13.28
N SER A 34 -5.62 3.21 12.71
CA SER A 34 -4.64 3.36 11.62
C SER A 34 -3.24 2.96 12.06
N VAL A 35 -2.79 3.43 13.23
CA VAL A 35 -1.46 3.04 13.75
C VAL A 35 -1.39 1.55 14.00
N LYS A 36 -2.42 0.95 14.62
CA LYS A 36 -2.43 -0.47 14.96
C LYS A 36 -2.48 -1.38 13.73
N VAL A 37 -3.38 -1.10 12.79
CA VAL A 37 -3.68 -1.97 11.64
C VAL A 37 -2.79 -1.65 10.45
N ASP A 38 -2.68 -0.38 10.06
CA ASP A 38 -1.95 -0.02 8.84
C ASP A 38 -0.43 -0.04 9.06
N LEU A 39 0.05 0.49 10.22
CA LEU A 39 1.49 0.60 10.45
C LEU A 39 2.05 -0.56 11.28
N MET A 40 1.56 -0.76 12.49
CA MET A 40 2.19 -1.70 13.42
C MET A 40 2.02 -3.17 13.00
N ALA A 41 0.94 -3.52 12.27
CA ALA A 41 0.84 -4.85 11.71
C ALA A 41 1.88 -5.07 10.61
N ALA A 42 2.14 -4.07 9.74
CA ALA A 42 3.23 -4.13 8.75
C ALA A 42 4.60 -4.28 9.43
N VAL A 43 4.87 -3.49 10.47
CA VAL A 43 6.13 -3.55 11.23
C VAL A 43 6.36 -4.94 11.83
N ARG A 44 5.33 -5.52 12.46
CA ARG A 44 5.40 -6.87 13.05
C ARG A 44 5.59 -7.95 11.99
N ALA A 45 4.83 -7.86 10.89
CA ALA A 45 4.92 -8.82 9.79
C ALA A 45 6.33 -8.78 9.15
N CYS A 46 6.83 -7.59 8.81
CA CYS A 46 8.18 -7.43 8.25
C CYS A 46 9.25 -7.95 9.22
N GLY A 47 9.17 -7.60 10.51
CA GLY A 47 10.11 -8.07 11.52
C GLY A 47 10.16 -9.60 11.65
N GLN A 48 9.06 -10.28 11.40
CA GLN A 48 8.98 -11.74 11.43
C GLN A 48 9.45 -12.38 10.13
N VAL A 49 9.08 -11.84 8.96
CA VAL A 49 9.35 -12.50 7.69
C VAL A 49 10.76 -12.21 7.12
N ILE A 50 11.34 -11.05 7.40
CA ILE A 50 12.65 -10.66 6.88
C ILE A 50 13.74 -11.68 7.24
N PRO A 51 13.88 -12.13 8.50
CA PRO A 51 14.86 -13.16 8.85
C PRO A 51 14.66 -14.47 8.06
N TRP A 52 13.41 -14.83 7.76
CA TRP A 52 13.13 -16.02 6.97
C TRP A 52 13.54 -15.85 5.51
N MET A 53 13.23 -14.70 4.92
CA MET A 53 13.63 -14.38 3.55
C MET A 53 15.15 -14.32 3.41
N GLU A 54 15.86 -13.66 4.34
CA GLU A 54 17.32 -13.63 4.35
C GLU A 54 17.94 -15.03 4.41
N ALA A 55 17.37 -15.92 5.24
CA ALA A 55 17.85 -17.31 5.37
C ALA A 55 17.56 -18.16 4.14
N SER A 56 16.54 -17.84 3.35
CA SER A 56 16.20 -18.54 2.09
C SER A 56 16.87 -17.95 0.85
N GLY A 57 17.69 -16.89 0.99
CA GLY A 57 18.42 -16.27 -0.12
C GLY A 57 17.74 -15.05 -0.72
N GLY A 58 16.68 -14.54 -0.10
CA GLY A 58 16.00 -13.31 -0.49
C GLY A 58 14.49 -13.43 -0.53
N GLY A 59 13.84 -12.32 -0.93
CA GLY A 59 12.39 -12.25 -1.04
C GLY A 59 11.90 -10.87 -1.48
N SER A 60 10.59 -10.70 -1.54
CA SER A 60 9.97 -9.43 -1.90
C SER A 60 8.87 -9.05 -0.92
N ILE A 61 8.94 -7.82 -0.42
CA ILE A 61 7.91 -7.23 0.44
C ILE A 61 7.25 -6.06 -0.29
N LEU A 62 5.94 -6.04 -0.30
CA LEU A 62 5.14 -4.94 -0.85
C LEU A 62 4.22 -4.37 0.24
N LEU A 63 4.35 -3.07 0.51
CA LEU A 63 3.48 -2.34 1.44
C LEU A 63 2.47 -1.50 0.63
N VAL A 64 1.18 -1.75 0.86
CA VAL A 64 0.14 -0.98 0.18
C VAL A 64 -0.13 0.31 0.94
N SER A 65 0.39 1.40 0.40
CA SER A 65 0.18 2.78 0.87
C SER A 65 -1.08 3.40 0.23
N SER A 66 -1.03 4.66 -0.13
CA SER A 66 -2.05 5.44 -0.82
C SER A 66 -1.42 6.69 -1.42
N ILE A 67 -2.04 7.30 -2.43
CA ILE A 67 -1.69 8.67 -2.85
C ILE A 67 -1.83 9.68 -1.72
N SER A 68 -2.71 9.43 -0.72
CA SER A 68 -2.80 10.25 0.51
C SER A 68 -1.50 10.23 1.35
N GLY A 69 -0.61 9.26 1.13
CA GLY A 69 0.73 9.26 1.71
C GLY A 69 1.78 9.99 0.87
N LEU A 70 1.44 10.40 -0.35
CA LEU A 70 2.33 11.09 -1.30
C LEU A 70 2.08 12.58 -1.38
N GLU A 71 0.84 13.00 -1.23
CA GLU A 71 0.46 14.41 -1.30
C GLU A 71 -0.53 14.79 -0.21
N VAL A 72 -0.59 16.06 0.11
CA VAL A 72 -1.54 16.62 1.09
C VAL A 72 -2.82 17.00 0.37
N SER A 73 -3.95 16.56 0.90
CA SER A 73 -5.30 16.97 0.49
C SER A 73 -6.00 17.75 1.62
N PRO A 74 -7.06 18.52 1.33
CA PRO A 74 -7.85 19.17 2.37
C PRO A 74 -8.76 18.21 3.15
N SER A 75 -8.71 16.91 2.88
CA SER A 75 -9.44 15.88 3.61
C SER A 75 -8.97 15.80 5.06
N PRO A 76 -9.89 15.62 6.04
CA PRO A 76 -9.52 15.49 7.44
C PRO A 76 -9.04 14.07 7.84
N ASP A 77 -8.52 13.31 6.90
CA ASP A 77 -8.00 11.94 7.07
C ASP A 77 -6.58 11.90 7.68
N PHE A 78 -6.36 12.71 8.72
CA PHE A 78 -5.03 12.97 9.29
C PHE A 78 -4.28 11.70 9.69
N ALA A 79 -4.94 10.77 10.37
CA ALA A 79 -4.33 9.50 10.79
C ALA A 79 -3.96 8.64 9.59
N TYR A 80 -4.92 8.44 8.67
CA TYR A 80 -4.74 7.62 7.49
C TYR A 80 -3.58 8.12 6.62
N SER A 81 -3.61 9.40 6.22
CA SER A 81 -2.57 10.00 5.38
C SER A 81 -1.18 9.91 6.03
N THR A 82 -1.08 10.23 7.33
CA THR A 82 0.17 10.15 8.07
C THR A 82 0.73 8.73 8.10
N VAL A 83 -0.10 7.74 8.39
CA VAL A 83 0.33 6.34 8.46
C VAL A 83 0.69 5.81 7.07
N LYS A 84 -0.03 6.20 6.02
CA LYS A 84 0.31 5.83 4.65
C LYS A 84 1.65 6.43 4.20
N ALA A 85 1.97 7.66 4.60
CA ALA A 85 3.29 8.25 4.39
C ALA A 85 4.38 7.50 5.19
N ALA A 86 4.08 7.12 6.44
CA ALA A 86 5.00 6.35 7.27
C ALA A 86 5.34 4.98 6.64
N LEU A 87 4.39 4.29 6.00
CA LEU A 87 4.64 3.03 5.28
C LEU A 87 5.64 3.21 4.12
N ILE A 88 5.57 4.31 3.38
CA ILE A 88 6.51 4.63 2.30
C ILE A 88 7.92 4.80 2.86
N ALA A 89 8.06 5.59 3.91
CA ALA A 89 9.34 5.79 4.57
C ALA A 89 9.89 4.49 5.17
N TYR A 90 9.03 3.66 5.74
CA TYR A 90 9.39 2.37 6.31
C TYR A 90 9.88 1.39 5.24
N ALA A 91 9.16 1.28 4.09
CA ALA A 91 9.60 0.48 2.96
C ALA A 91 11.01 0.88 2.48
N LYS A 92 11.28 2.18 2.35
CA LYS A 92 12.60 2.69 1.95
C LYS A 92 13.69 2.31 2.94
N LYS A 93 13.43 2.42 4.24
CA LYS A 93 14.38 2.04 5.29
C LYS A 93 14.69 0.55 5.26
N LEU A 94 13.67 -0.30 5.11
CA LEU A 94 13.86 -1.75 5.01
C LEU A 94 14.65 -2.13 3.75
N ALA A 95 14.36 -1.52 2.62
CA ALA A 95 15.06 -1.76 1.36
C ALA A 95 16.57 -1.51 1.49
N ILE A 96 16.96 -0.41 2.14
CA ILE A 96 18.36 -0.06 2.39
C ILE A 96 19.02 -1.07 3.36
N ALA A 97 18.30 -1.46 4.41
CA ALA A 97 18.83 -2.34 5.45
C ALA A 97 19.03 -3.79 4.99
N HIS A 98 18.17 -4.28 4.09
CA HIS A 98 18.09 -5.71 3.75
C HIS A 98 18.39 -6.02 2.29
N GLY A 99 18.59 -5.01 1.43
CA GLY A 99 18.84 -5.20 0.00
C GLY A 99 20.09 -6.04 -0.31
N ALA A 100 21.17 -5.85 0.44
CA ALA A 100 22.40 -6.65 0.29
C ALA A 100 22.21 -8.15 0.64
N LYS A 101 21.11 -8.49 1.32
CA LYS A 101 20.76 -9.86 1.68
C LYS A 101 19.64 -10.43 0.76
N GLY A 102 19.41 -9.78 -0.37
CA GLY A 102 18.45 -10.24 -1.37
C GLY A 102 16.98 -9.91 -1.08
N VAL A 103 16.66 -9.16 -0.02
CA VAL A 103 15.29 -8.78 0.29
C VAL A 103 14.97 -7.42 -0.36
N ARG A 104 14.04 -7.42 -1.32
CA ARG A 104 13.53 -6.19 -1.92
C ARG A 104 12.28 -5.74 -1.16
N VAL A 105 12.16 -4.44 -0.91
CA VAL A 105 11.00 -3.86 -0.25
C VAL A 105 10.54 -2.64 -1.02
N ASN A 106 9.31 -2.66 -1.50
CA ASN A 106 8.70 -1.55 -2.21
C ASN A 106 7.33 -1.19 -1.60
N SER A 107 6.78 -0.09 -2.01
CA SER A 107 5.40 0.27 -1.73
C SER A 107 4.66 0.63 -3.01
N ILE A 108 3.34 0.48 -2.99
CA ILE A 108 2.45 1.04 -4.02
C ILE A 108 1.52 2.05 -3.37
N ALA A 109 1.16 3.07 -4.14
CA ALA A 109 0.24 4.12 -3.72
C ALA A 109 -0.95 4.17 -4.69
N PRO A 110 -2.00 3.36 -4.46
CA PRO A 110 -3.21 3.42 -5.25
C PRO A 110 -3.89 4.79 -5.12
N GLY A 111 -4.49 5.25 -6.22
CA GLY A 111 -5.43 6.36 -6.24
C GLY A 111 -6.84 5.94 -5.84
N SER A 112 -7.83 6.61 -6.41
CA SER A 112 -9.24 6.24 -6.24
C SER A 112 -9.54 4.97 -7.03
N ILE A 113 -9.89 3.90 -6.32
CA ILE A 113 -10.17 2.57 -6.88
C ILE A 113 -11.64 2.23 -6.66
N ASP A 114 -12.38 1.95 -7.74
CA ASP A 114 -13.80 1.58 -7.70
C ASP A 114 -13.97 0.07 -7.83
N PHE A 115 -14.69 -0.52 -6.89
CA PHE A 115 -15.04 -1.94 -6.89
C PHE A 115 -16.32 -2.17 -6.08
N PRO A 116 -17.10 -3.23 -6.36
CA PRO A 116 -18.35 -3.53 -5.66
C PRO A 116 -18.17 -3.62 -4.14
N GLY A 117 -18.97 -2.88 -3.39
CA GLY A 117 -18.91 -2.81 -1.92
C GLY A 117 -17.79 -1.92 -1.36
N GLY A 118 -16.94 -1.36 -2.21
CA GLY A 118 -15.89 -0.43 -1.82
C GLY A 118 -16.39 0.96 -1.43
N THR A 119 -15.47 1.82 -1.00
CA THR A 119 -15.81 3.21 -0.61
C THR A 119 -16.39 3.99 -1.79
N TRP A 120 -15.77 3.90 -2.97
CA TRP A 120 -16.21 4.66 -4.14
C TRP A 120 -17.50 4.11 -4.76
N ASP A 121 -17.77 2.81 -4.64
CA ASP A 121 -19.08 2.24 -5.00
C ASP A 121 -20.20 2.83 -4.14
N ARG A 122 -19.97 2.95 -2.82
CA ARG A 122 -20.92 3.61 -1.91
C ARG A 122 -21.09 5.10 -2.21
N VAL A 123 -19.99 5.81 -2.50
CA VAL A 123 -20.03 7.22 -2.91
C VAL A 123 -20.80 7.38 -4.22
N LYS A 124 -20.60 6.50 -5.20
CA LYS A 124 -21.31 6.48 -6.46
C LYS A 124 -22.83 6.36 -6.29
N GLN A 125 -23.26 5.51 -5.34
CA GLN A 125 -24.67 5.28 -5.04
C GLN A 125 -25.32 6.45 -4.26
N HIS A 126 -24.62 7.03 -3.29
CA HIS A 126 -25.20 8.01 -2.36
C HIS A 126 -24.84 9.47 -2.69
N GLN A 127 -23.73 9.69 -3.40
CA GLN A 127 -23.19 11.00 -3.75
C GLN A 127 -22.65 11.03 -5.18
N PRO A 128 -23.50 10.75 -6.22
CA PRO A 128 -23.03 10.61 -7.59
C PRO A 128 -22.32 11.84 -8.14
N GLY A 129 -22.72 13.04 -7.68
CA GLY A 129 -22.04 14.29 -8.07
C GLY A 129 -20.60 14.38 -7.53
N LEU A 130 -20.31 13.84 -6.34
CA LEU A 130 -18.94 13.75 -5.81
C LEU A 130 -18.14 12.73 -6.63
N TYR A 131 -18.71 11.56 -6.89
CA TYR A 131 -18.07 10.53 -7.71
C TYR A 131 -17.64 11.08 -9.08
N GLN A 132 -18.55 11.76 -9.78
CA GLN A 132 -18.28 12.35 -11.10
C GLN A 132 -17.19 13.43 -11.04
N ARG A 133 -17.21 14.29 -10.02
CA ARG A 133 -16.15 15.31 -9.84
C ARG A 133 -14.79 14.68 -9.67
N VAL A 134 -14.69 13.61 -8.87
CA VAL A 134 -13.41 12.90 -8.67
C VAL A 134 -12.95 12.24 -9.96
N CYS A 135 -13.83 11.52 -10.67
CA CYS A 135 -13.49 10.93 -11.96
C CYS A 135 -12.97 11.97 -12.96
N SER A 136 -13.64 13.13 -13.04
CA SER A 136 -13.24 14.22 -13.95
C SER A 136 -11.92 14.89 -13.56
N ALA A 137 -11.50 14.80 -12.29
CA ALA A 137 -10.25 15.35 -11.81
C ALA A 137 -9.05 14.41 -12.05
N ILE A 138 -9.30 13.11 -12.28
CA ILE A 138 -8.28 12.13 -12.62
C ILE A 138 -7.94 12.28 -14.12
N PRO A 139 -6.66 12.47 -14.50
CA PRO A 139 -6.28 12.60 -15.91
C PRO A 139 -6.74 11.44 -16.80
N ALA A 140 -6.77 10.21 -16.27
CA ALA A 140 -7.30 9.05 -16.98
C ALA A 140 -8.83 9.08 -17.19
N GLY A 141 -9.56 10.06 -16.63
CA GLY A 141 -11.00 10.26 -16.78
C GLY A 141 -11.89 9.29 -16.02
N ARG A 142 -11.32 8.40 -15.22
CA ARG A 142 -12.03 7.38 -14.44
C ARG A 142 -11.25 6.99 -13.20
N MET A 143 -11.90 6.31 -12.29
CA MET A 143 -11.22 5.59 -11.21
C MET A 143 -10.52 4.33 -11.74
N GLY A 144 -9.52 3.86 -11.01
CA GLY A 144 -8.86 2.58 -11.29
C GLY A 144 -9.66 1.39 -10.79
N THR A 145 -9.19 0.19 -11.13
CA THR A 145 -9.75 -1.08 -10.66
C THR A 145 -8.76 -1.82 -9.76
N PRO A 146 -9.20 -2.77 -8.91
CA PRO A 146 -8.31 -3.61 -8.13
C PRO A 146 -7.30 -4.38 -8.98
N GLU A 147 -7.70 -4.82 -10.17
CA GLU A 147 -6.84 -5.56 -11.09
C GLU A 147 -5.68 -4.72 -11.58
N GLU A 148 -5.89 -3.44 -11.89
CA GLU A 148 -4.82 -2.51 -12.30
C GLU A 148 -3.78 -2.31 -11.19
N VAL A 149 -4.21 -2.31 -9.93
CA VAL A 149 -3.30 -2.26 -8.79
C VAL A 149 -2.58 -3.59 -8.60
N ALA A 150 -3.31 -4.71 -8.76
CA ALA A 150 -2.76 -6.06 -8.64
C ALA A 150 -1.69 -6.37 -9.69
N ASP A 151 -1.84 -5.91 -10.92
CA ASP A 151 -0.85 -6.09 -11.99
C ASP A 151 0.49 -5.46 -11.62
N VAL A 152 0.47 -4.25 -11.05
CA VAL A 152 1.69 -3.59 -10.55
C VAL A 152 2.26 -4.33 -9.33
N ALA A 153 1.40 -4.80 -8.43
CA ALA A 153 1.83 -5.57 -7.26
C ALA A 153 2.52 -6.87 -7.68
N VAL A 154 1.94 -7.61 -8.61
CA VAL A 154 2.54 -8.84 -9.17
C VAL A 154 3.88 -8.55 -9.84
N PHE A 155 3.98 -7.49 -10.64
CA PHE A 155 5.24 -7.10 -11.25
C PHE A 155 6.31 -6.80 -10.21
N LEU A 156 6.02 -5.95 -9.22
CA LEU A 156 6.98 -5.56 -8.18
C LEU A 156 7.41 -6.74 -7.30
N CYS A 157 6.53 -7.70 -7.06
CA CYS A 157 6.85 -8.91 -6.31
C CYS A 157 7.64 -9.94 -7.13
N SER A 158 7.59 -9.88 -8.45
CA SER A 158 8.22 -10.84 -9.35
C SER A 158 9.73 -10.63 -9.52
N PRO A 159 10.49 -11.64 -10.00
CA PRO A 159 11.91 -11.48 -10.35
C PRO A 159 12.17 -10.43 -11.45
N ARG A 160 11.17 -10.06 -12.25
CA ARG A 160 11.28 -9.03 -13.29
C ARG A 160 11.57 -7.64 -12.70
N ALA A 161 11.18 -7.39 -11.44
CA ALA A 161 11.50 -6.17 -10.70
C ALA A 161 12.79 -6.31 -9.85
N GLY A 162 13.72 -7.19 -10.25
CA GLY A 162 14.91 -7.52 -9.47
C GLY A 162 15.83 -6.34 -9.15
N TRP A 163 15.76 -5.22 -9.92
CA TRP A 163 16.55 -4.01 -9.68
C TRP A 163 15.72 -2.85 -9.09
N ILE A 164 14.48 -3.13 -8.66
CA ILE A 164 13.58 -2.15 -8.04
C ILE A 164 13.43 -2.49 -6.57
N THR A 165 13.95 -1.61 -5.70
CA THR A 165 13.78 -1.71 -4.26
C THR A 165 13.81 -0.32 -3.61
N GLY A 166 13.00 -0.12 -2.59
CA GLY A 166 12.84 1.14 -1.87
C GLY A 166 12.02 2.17 -2.65
N GLU A 167 11.28 1.77 -3.68
CA GLU A 167 10.43 2.67 -4.45
C GLU A 167 8.97 2.61 -3.97
N CYS A 168 8.28 3.74 -4.18
CA CYS A 168 6.83 3.80 -4.04
C CYS A 168 6.24 4.12 -5.41
N VAL A 169 5.49 3.20 -5.98
CA VAL A 169 4.89 3.35 -7.31
C VAL A 169 3.44 3.80 -7.15
N ALA A 170 3.11 4.98 -7.68
CA ALA A 170 1.73 5.43 -7.76
C ALA A 170 0.98 4.65 -8.85
N VAL A 171 -0.23 4.19 -8.51
CA VAL A 171 -1.15 3.49 -9.43
C VAL A 171 -2.48 4.22 -9.36
N ASP A 172 -2.59 5.34 -10.05
CA ASP A 172 -3.63 6.34 -9.79
C ASP A 172 -4.18 7.06 -11.02
N GLY A 173 -3.80 6.67 -12.22
CA GLY A 173 -4.25 7.32 -13.46
C GLY A 173 -3.82 8.80 -13.58
N GLY A 174 -2.76 9.21 -12.85
CA GLY A 174 -2.26 10.57 -12.79
C GLY A 174 -3.00 11.47 -11.78
N GLN A 175 -3.70 10.88 -10.82
CA GLN A 175 -4.53 11.61 -9.86
C GLN A 175 -3.71 12.52 -8.94
N HIS A 176 -2.61 12.02 -8.34
CA HIS A 176 -1.76 12.85 -7.48
C HIS A 176 -0.88 13.79 -8.30
N LYS A 177 -0.52 14.94 -7.72
CA LYS A 177 0.22 16.01 -8.40
C LYS A 177 1.61 16.24 -7.84
N ALA A 178 2.02 15.46 -6.85
CA ALA A 178 3.36 15.59 -6.29
C ALA A 178 4.42 15.17 -7.32
N MET A 179 5.45 16.00 -7.49
CA MET A 179 6.68 15.62 -8.19
C MET A 179 7.66 15.00 -7.19
N ARG A 180 8.27 13.90 -7.57
CA ARG A 180 9.28 13.19 -6.76
C ARG A 180 10.67 13.52 -7.24
#